data_98cc3aa97fdaefffdb78aa3b93b7fdb6
#
_entry.id   98cc3aa97fdaefffdb78aa3b93b7fdb6
#
_cell.length_a   1.000
_cell.length_b   1.000
_cell.length_c   1.000
_cell.angle_alpha   90.00
_cell.angle_beta   90.00
_cell.angle_gamma   90.00
#
_symmetry.space_group_name_H-M   'P 1'
#
loop_
_entity.id
_entity.type
_entity.pdbx_description
1 polymer ?
#
loop_
_entity_poly.entity_id
_entity_poly.type
_entity_poly.pdbx_seq_one_letter_code
_entity_poly.pdbx_strand_id
1 'polypeptide(L)'
;MKKILSILCAAILALGVLSGCQKEKTTITIGVPNDTTNEARALLLLQEKGYIKLKDGADITATINDIVENPHNISFKEVEAAMLPNMLQDLDYAVINSNYAISAGLNPVKDSLFTENSSSAYSNILAVRQGTETTPAVLALKAALESQKVADFITEKYAGAVISVVTQPTDGYDSSVDYDALQGTTISVAASPAPHAEILAIAKDILAQKNITMEIKEFTDYVQPNNVVESGEVTANYFQHLPYLEDFNEKNGTHVVSVSAIHVEPMGLYGGKQTTLDILNQ
;
A
#
# COMPACT_ATOMS: atom_id res chain seq x y z
N MET A 1 -9.15 37.92 69.54
CA MET A 1 -9.56 37.94 68.13
C MET A 1 -8.42 37.87 67.11
N LYS A 2 -7.21 38.29 67.42
CA LYS A 2 -6.04 38.24 66.45
C LYS A 2 -5.39 36.87 66.29
N LYS A 3 -5.60 35.90 67.15
CA LYS A 3 -4.98 34.56 67.06
C LYS A 3 -5.86 33.54 66.31
N ILE A 4 -7.14 33.78 66.11
CA ILE A 4 -8.04 32.89 65.35
C ILE A 4 -7.97 33.18 63.85
N LEU A 5 -7.61 34.39 63.44
CA LEU A 5 -7.50 34.80 62.05
C LEU A 5 -6.25 34.21 61.37
N SER A 6 -5.16 33.94 62.14
CA SER A 6 -3.91 33.38 61.63
C SER A 6 -4.01 31.87 61.34
N ILE A 7 -4.91 31.14 61.96
CA ILE A 7 -5.07 29.67 61.72
C ILE A 7 -5.96 29.43 60.52
N LEU A 8 -6.87 30.34 60.19
CA LEU A 8 -7.74 30.19 59.01
C LEU A 8 -6.97 30.45 57.68
N CYS A 9 -5.98 31.34 57.67
CA CYS A 9 -5.16 31.60 56.51
C CYS A 9 -4.16 30.47 56.20
N ALA A 10 -3.68 29.75 57.23
CA ALA A 10 -2.77 28.60 57.01
C ALA A 10 -3.48 27.34 56.47
N ALA A 11 -4.79 27.17 56.75
CA ALA A 11 -5.56 26.05 56.22
C ALA A 11 -5.97 26.22 54.76
N ILE A 12 -6.05 27.44 54.24
CA ILE A 12 -6.39 27.73 52.84
C ILE A 12 -5.18 27.56 51.90
N LEU A 13 -3.95 27.77 52.42
CA LEU A 13 -2.72 27.55 51.64
C LEU A 13 -2.32 26.07 51.50
N ALA A 14 -2.87 25.15 52.33
CA ALA A 14 -2.56 23.72 52.25
C ALA A 14 -3.45 22.96 51.28
N LEU A 15 -4.55 23.54 50.74
CA LEU A 15 -5.44 22.91 49.75
C LEU A 15 -5.10 23.25 48.32
N GLY A 16 -4.08 24.07 48.05
CA GLY A 16 -3.73 24.57 46.72
C GLY A 16 -2.65 23.77 45.98
N VAL A 17 -2.13 22.64 46.50
CA VAL A 17 -0.94 21.96 45.92
C VAL A 17 -1.27 20.52 45.46
N LEU A 18 -2.53 20.18 45.33
CA LEU A 18 -2.95 18.92 44.68
C LEU A 18 -3.52 19.15 43.27
N SER A 19 -3.06 20.18 42.56
CA SER A 19 -3.12 20.19 41.10
C SER A 19 -2.08 19.19 40.63
N GLY A 20 -2.46 17.94 40.61
CA GLY A 20 -1.67 16.90 39.95
C GLY A 20 -1.35 17.40 38.55
N CYS A 21 -0.07 17.50 38.22
CA CYS A 21 0.39 17.56 36.84
C CYS A 21 -0.19 16.33 36.15
N GLN A 22 -1.39 16.48 35.56
CA GLN A 22 -1.79 15.61 34.47
C GLN A 22 -0.77 15.90 33.37
N LYS A 23 0.20 15.02 33.20
CA LYS A 23 1.03 15.02 31.99
C LYS A 23 0.07 15.08 30.84
N GLU A 24 0.03 16.18 30.12
CA GLU A 24 -0.71 16.23 28.85
C GLU A 24 -0.20 15.05 28.04
N LYS A 25 -1.12 14.13 27.66
CA LYS A 25 -0.75 13.03 26.79
C LYS A 25 -0.29 13.65 25.49
N THR A 26 0.97 13.48 25.17
CA THR A 26 1.54 13.92 23.89
C THR A 26 0.72 13.28 22.76
N THR A 27 0.22 14.09 21.86
CA THR A 27 -0.50 13.60 20.67
C THR A 27 0.51 13.00 19.71
N ILE A 28 0.29 11.77 19.29
CA ILE A 28 1.13 11.06 18.31
C ILE A 28 0.51 11.25 16.93
N THR A 29 1.26 11.76 15.98
CA THR A 29 0.79 11.98 14.61
C THR A 29 1.16 10.81 13.70
N ILE A 30 0.16 10.15 13.09
CA ILE A 30 0.37 9.06 12.13
C ILE A 30 -0.26 9.43 10.79
N GLY A 31 0.55 9.45 9.72
CA GLY A 31 0.07 9.59 8.35
C GLY A 31 -0.46 8.27 7.82
N VAL A 32 -1.60 8.31 7.13
CA VAL A 32 -2.22 7.17 6.46
C VAL A 32 -2.67 7.57 5.04
N PRO A 33 -2.76 6.63 4.09
CA PRO A 33 -3.35 6.89 2.79
C PRO A 33 -4.79 7.41 2.92
N ASN A 34 -5.22 8.27 1.99
CA ASN A 34 -6.57 8.85 1.98
C ASN A 34 -7.53 8.17 0.99
N ASP A 35 -7.08 7.15 0.26
CA ASP A 35 -7.98 6.32 -0.53
C ASP A 35 -8.59 5.22 0.33
N THR A 36 -9.85 4.88 0.04
CA THR A 36 -10.70 4.03 0.90
C THR A 36 -10.02 2.73 1.32
N THR A 37 -9.48 1.98 0.37
CA THR A 37 -8.98 0.63 0.65
C THR A 37 -7.62 0.63 1.33
N ASN A 38 -6.74 1.59 1.01
CA ASN A 38 -5.43 1.70 1.67
C ASN A 38 -5.53 2.40 3.03
N GLU A 39 -6.47 3.34 3.24
CA GLU A 39 -6.78 3.86 4.58
C GLU A 39 -7.23 2.72 5.49
N ALA A 40 -8.24 1.95 5.06
CA ALA A 40 -8.74 0.81 5.82
C ALA A 40 -7.63 -0.20 6.13
N ARG A 41 -6.79 -0.53 5.14
CA ARG A 41 -5.65 -1.43 5.29
C ARG A 41 -4.65 -0.93 6.33
N ALA A 42 -4.35 0.38 6.34
CA ALA A 42 -3.48 1.01 7.33
C ALA A 42 -4.07 0.95 8.74
N LEU A 43 -5.38 1.21 8.89
CA LEU A 43 -6.07 1.13 10.17
C LEU A 43 -6.17 -0.31 10.69
N LEU A 44 -6.44 -1.28 9.83
CA LEU A 44 -6.43 -2.71 10.18
C LEU A 44 -5.06 -3.18 10.63
N LEU A 45 -3.98 -2.71 10.00
CA LEU A 45 -2.61 -2.98 10.43
C LEU A 45 -2.34 -2.43 11.84
N LEU A 46 -2.74 -1.19 12.11
CA LEU A 46 -2.57 -0.57 13.45
C LEU A 46 -3.43 -1.26 14.51
N GLN A 47 -4.63 -1.74 14.15
CA GLN A 47 -5.48 -2.56 15.02
C GLN A 47 -4.84 -3.92 15.31
N GLU A 48 -4.28 -4.59 14.32
CA GLU A 48 -3.57 -5.88 14.50
C GLU A 48 -2.43 -5.75 15.52
N LYS A 49 -1.76 -4.60 15.52
CA LYS A 49 -0.68 -4.30 16.48
C LYS A 49 -1.18 -3.79 17.84
N GLY A 50 -2.50 -3.59 18.00
CA GLY A 50 -3.11 -3.18 19.27
C GLY A 50 -3.03 -1.67 19.56
N TYR A 51 -2.68 -0.84 18.59
CA TYR A 51 -2.56 0.61 18.78
C TYR A 51 -3.90 1.34 18.73
N ILE A 52 -4.88 0.78 18.03
CA ILE A 52 -6.26 1.27 17.98
C ILE A 52 -7.22 0.07 18.00
N LYS A 53 -8.50 0.36 18.21
CA LYS A 53 -9.57 -0.60 17.96
C LYS A 53 -10.62 0.02 17.06
N LEU A 54 -10.96 -0.67 16.01
CA LEU A 54 -12.05 -0.34 15.11
C LEU A 54 -13.37 -0.93 15.61
N LYS A 55 -14.50 -0.40 15.17
CA LYS A 55 -15.81 -0.97 15.42
C LYS A 55 -15.89 -2.43 14.96
N ASP A 56 -16.76 -3.21 15.58
CA ASP A 56 -16.98 -4.60 15.19
C ASP A 56 -17.45 -4.69 13.72
N GLY A 57 -16.86 -5.61 12.97
CA GLY A 57 -17.15 -5.81 11.56
C GLY A 57 -16.48 -4.79 10.61
N ALA A 58 -15.52 -3.98 11.10
CA ALA A 58 -14.70 -3.14 10.25
C ALA A 58 -13.91 -3.98 9.22
N ASP A 59 -13.92 -3.55 7.98
CA ASP A 59 -13.35 -4.26 6.84
C ASP A 59 -12.52 -3.31 5.93
N ILE A 60 -12.39 -3.65 4.66
CA ILE A 60 -11.64 -2.89 3.65
C ILE A 60 -12.23 -1.50 3.33
N THR A 61 -13.31 -1.11 3.99
CA THR A 61 -13.95 0.22 3.86
C THR A 61 -13.85 1.05 5.15
N ALA A 62 -13.13 0.56 6.17
CA ALA A 62 -12.97 1.25 7.43
C ALA A 62 -12.26 2.60 7.26
N THR A 63 -12.71 3.60 8.02
CA THR A 63 -12.14 4.95 8.05
C THR A 63 -11.72 5.32 9.47
N ILE A 64 -11.03 6.43 9.64
CA ILE A 64 -10.69 6.97 10.97
C ILE A 64 -11.93 7.18 11.86
N ASN A 65 -13.11 7.38 11.27
CA ASN A 65 -14.38 7.52 12.01
C ASN A 65 -14.87 6.20 12.64
N ASP A 66 -14.30 5.08 12.25
CA ASP A 66 -14.63 3.75 12.76
C ASP A 66 -13.77 3.35 13.97
N ILE A 67 -12.86 4.23 14.41
CA ILE A 67 -12.02 4.00 15.58
C ILE A 67 -12.85 4.18 16.85
N VAL A 68 -12.98 3.14 17.63
CA VAL A 68 -13.74 3.14 18.90
C VAL A 68 -12.83 3.23 20.13
N GLU A 69 -11.57 2.81 20.03
CA GLU A 69 -10.55 2.99 21.08
C GLU A 69 -9.26 3.51 20.48
N ASN A 70 -8.70 4.55 21.11
CA ASN A 70 -7.45 5.19 20.74
C ASN A 70 -6.64 5.51 22.01
N PRO A 71 -6.08 4.48 22.67
CA PRO A 71 -5.46 4.63 23.98
C PRO A 71 -4.18 5.49 23.96
N HIS A 72 -3.52 5.58 22.79
CA HIS A 72 -2.26 6.31 22.61
C HIS A 72 -2.45 7.76 22.15
N ASN A 73 -3.69 8.26 22.07
CA ASN A 73 -4.01 9.61 21.61
C ASN A 73 -3.41 9.91 20.21
N ILE A 74 -3.59 8.97 19.27
CA ILE A 74 -3.11 9.10 17.91
C ILE A 74 -3.99 10.10 17.16
N SER A 75 -3.36 11.06 16.48
CA SER A 75 -3.99 11.97 15.52
C SER A 75 -3.63 11.50 14.11
N PHE A 76 -4.62 11.09 13.35
CA PHE A 76 -4.41 10.62 12.00
C PHE A 76 -4.35 11.78 11.00
N LYS A 77 -3.45 11.66 10.03
CA LYS A 77 -3.34 12.55 8.89
C LYS A 77 -3.58 11.73 7.62
N GLU A 78 -4.77 11.90 7.03
CA GLU A 78 -5.12 11.31 5.75
C GLU A 78 -4.42 12.10 4.64
N VAL A 79 -3.57 11.43 3.88
CA VAL A 79 -2.72 12.03 2.85
C VAL A 79 -2.73 11.14 1.60
N GLU A 80 -2.64 11.75 0.43
CA GLU A 80 -2.40 10.99 -0.79
C GLU A 80 -1.20 10.05 -0.61
N ALA A 81 -1.38 8.76 -0.91
CA ALA A 81 -0.40 7.71 -0.61
C ALA A 81 1.01 8.03 -1.14
N ALA A 82 1.09 8.62 -2.35
CA ALA A 82 2.35 9.04 -2.97
C ALA A 82 3.12 10.11 -2.17
N MET A 83 2.44 10.88 -1.33
CA MET A 83 3.05 11.97 -0.57
C MET A 83 3.60 11.53 0.79
N LEU A 84 3.14 10.38 1.32
CA LEU A 84 3.50 9.92 2.67
C LEU A 84 5.01 9.78 2.91
N PRO A 85 5.82 9.21 2.00
CA PRO A 85 7.26 9.13 2.21
C PRO A 85 7.91 10.51 2.42
N ASN A 86 7.47 11.52 1.66
CA ASN A 86 8.01 12.88 1.74
C ASN A 86 7.59 13.63 3.00
N MET A 87 6.51 13.19 3.64
CA MET A 87 5.98 13.80 4.87
C MET A 87 6.52 13.17 6.16
N LEU A 88 7.33 12.12 6.09
CA LEU A 88 7.86 11.43 7.28
C LEU A 88 8.51 12.39 8.28
N GLN A 89 9.28 13.38 7.81
CA GLN A 89 9.93 14.35 8.69
C GLN A 89 8.96 15.24 9.49
N ASP A 90 7.70 15.35 9.04
CA ASP A 90 6.65 16.19 9.65
C ASP A 90 5.69 15.38 10.54
N LEU A 91 5.79 14.05 10.51
CA LEU A 91 4.95 13.08 11.23
C LEU A 91 5.78 12.33 12.28
N ASP A 92 5.12 11.79 13.31
CA ASP A 92 5.80 10.85 14.20
C ASP A 92 6.01 9.51 13.48
N TYR A 93 4.99 9.06 12.75
CA TYR A 93 5.02 7.84 11.94
C TYR A 93 4.17 8.02 10.67
N ALA A 94 4.36 7.14 9.70
CA ALA A 94 3.43 6.97 8.58
C ALA A 94 3.28 5.49 8.21
N VAL A 95 2.06 5.09 7.84
CA VAL A 95 1.80 3.80 7.20
C VAL A 95 1.87 3.99 5.71
N ILE A 96 2.85 3.34 5.07
CA ILE A 96 3.21 3.60 3.67
C ILE A 96 3.10 2.33 2.84
N ASN A 97 2.47 2.42 1.66
CA ASN A 97 2.47 1.36 0.66
C ASN A 97 3.89 1.08 0.17
N SER A 98 4.25 -0.20 0.03
CA SER A 98 5.63 -0.59 -0.26
C SER A 98 6.17 -0.07 -1.58
N ASN A 99 5.34 0.04 -2.63
CA ASN A 99 5.76 0.64 -3.90
C ASN A 99 6.23 2.10 -3.74
N TYR A 100 5.54 2.90 -2.92
CA TYR A 100 5.96 4.28 -2.63
C TYR A 100 7.17 4.33 -1.69
N ALA A 101 7.27 3.42 -0.72
CA ALA A 101 8.44 3.30 0.11
C ALA A 101 9.69 2.96 -0.73
N ILE A 102 9.60 1.95 -1.60
CA ILE A 102 10.70 1.54 -2.50
C ILE A 102 11.08 2.69 -3.44
N SER A 103 10.11 3.37 -4.05
CA SER A 103 10.35 4.52 -4.93
C SER A 103 11.03 5.69 -4.22
N ALA A 104 10.80 5.85 -2.92
CA ALA A 104 11.47 6.84 -2.07
C ALA A 104 12.83 6.37 -1.50
N GLY A 105 13.30 5.18 -1.88
CA GLY A 105 14.57 4.61 -1.43
C GLY A 105 14.53 3.95 -0.05
N LEU A 106 13.32 3.75 0.53
CA LEU A 106 13.14 3.00 1.75
C LEU A 106 13.07 1.50 1.44
N ASN A 107 13.64 0.68 2.31
CA ASN A 107 13.54 -0.77 2.23
C ASN A 107 12.46 -1.27 3.20
N PRO A 108 11.32 -1.82 2.71
CA PRO A 108 10.21 -2.26 3.56
C PRO A 108 10.60 -3.26 4.67
N VAL A 109 11.62 -4.10 4.44
CA VAL A 109 12.08 -5.08 5.44
C VAL A 109 13.00 -4.48 6.50
N LYS A 110 13.80 -3.45 6.13
CA LYS A 110 14.86 -2.93 7.00
C LYS A 110 14.47 -1.63 7.68
N ASP A 111 13.71 -0.78 6.98
CA ASP A 111 13.44 0.59 7.41
C ASP A 111 12.05 0.75 8.02
N SER A 112 11.13 -0.23 7.84
CA SER A 112 9.86 -0.24 8.56
C SER A 112 10.05 -0.68 10.01
N LEU A 113 9.23 -0.14 10.90
CA LEU A 113 9.15 -0.56 12.30
C LEU A 113 8.38 -1.87 12.44
N PHE A 114 7.40 -2.08 11.59
CA PHE A 114 6.70 -3.35 11.33
C PHE A 114 5.95 -3.29 10.00
N THR A 115 5.62 -4.46 9.50
CA THR A 115 4.77 -4.63 8.30
C THR A 115 3.55 -5.48 8.63
N GLU A 116 2.56 -5.45 7.74
CA GLU A 116 1.49 -6.43 7.74
C GLU A 116 2.01 -7.83 7.36
N ASN A 117 1.18 -8.84 7.62
CA ASN A 117 1.44 -10.17 7.11
C ASN A 117 1.30 -10.19 5.58
N SER A 118 2.04 -11.08 4.91
CA SER A 118 1.93 -11.28 3.46
C SER A 118 0.61 -11.97 3.09
N SER A 119 -0.50 -11.25 3.24
CA SER A 119 -1.83 -11.74 2.88
C SER A 119 -2.05 -11.67 1.37
N SER A 120 -2.57 -12.75 0.78
CA SER A 120 -2.92 -12.81 -0.63
C SER A 120 -4.11 -11.90 -1.01
N ALA A 121 -4.87 -11.39 -0.03
CA ALA A 121 -5.98 -10.47 -0.29
C ALA A 121 -5.52 -9.17 -0.97
N TYR A 122 -4.28 -8.74 -0.73
CA TYR A 122 -3.69 -7.55 -1.33
C TYR A 122 -2.63 -7.87 -2.39
N SER A 123 -2.77 -9.02 -3.06
CA SER A 123 -1.89 -9.34 -4.20
C SER A 123 -2.05 -8.33 -5.32
N ASN A 124 -0.92 -7.85 -5.84
CA ASN A 124 -0.89 -6.99 -7.01
C ASN A 124 -1.22 -7.78 -8.26
N ILE A 125 -2.12 -7.24 -9.05
CA ILE A 125 -2.77 -7.91 -10.17
C ILE A 125 -2.41 -7.29 -11.52
N LEU A 126 -2.32 -8.12 -12.54
CA LEU A 126 -2.45 -7.69 -13.93
C LEU A 126 -3.94 -7.48 -14.21
N ALA A 127 -4.32 -6.29 -14.67
CA ALA A 127 -5.69 -5.96 -14.97
C ALA A 127 -5.84 -5.37 -16.39
N VAL A 128 -6.98 -5.66 -17.01
CA VAL A 128 -7.29 -5.30 -18.39
C VAL A 128 -8.73 -4.79 -18.51
N ARG A 129 -9.08 -4.17 -19.63
CA ARG A 129 -10.46 -3.80 -19.92
C ARG A 129 -11.31 -5.07 -20.11
N GLN A 130 -12.50 -5.09 -19.51
CA GLN A 130 -13.45 -6.19 -19.64
C GLN A 130 -13.69 -6.58 -21.11
N GLY A 131 -13.69 -7.87 -21.37
CA GLY A 131 -13.85 -8.45 -22.70
C GLY A 131 -12.54 -8.62 -23.49
N THR A 132 -11.38 -8.21 -22.91
CA THR A 132 -10.06 -8.39 -23.54
C THR A 132 -9.20 -9.44 -22.84
N GLU A 133 -9.69 -10.10 -21.78
CA GLU A 133 -8.97 -11.00 -20.86
C GLU A 133 -8.29 -12.18 -21.58
N THR A 134 -8.90 -12.66 -22.66
CA THR A 134 -8.45 -13.83 -23.41
C THR A 134 -7.86 -13.48 -24.77
N THR A 135 -7.56 -12.20 -25.03
CA THR A 135 -6.87 -11.83 -26.25
C THR A 135 -5.45 -12.41 -26.28
N PRO A 136 -4.91 -12.79 -27.43
CA PRO A 136 -3.56 -13.35 -27.52
C PRO A 136 -2.49 -12.48 -26.89
N ALA A 137 -2.59 -11.16 -27.00
CA ALA A 137 -1.66 -10.20 -26.41
C ALA A 137 -1.70 -10.25 -24.85
N VAL A 138 -2.91 -10.33 -24.27
CA VAL A 138 -3.08 -10.41 -22.80
C VAL A 138 -2.60 -11.77 -22.28
N LEU A 139 -2.90 -12.87 -22.97
CA LEU A 139 -2.41 -14.20 -22.58
C LEU A 139 -0.88 -14.29 -22.64
N ALA A 140 -0.26 -13.70 -23.68
CA ALA A 140 1.19 -13.65 -23.80
C ALA A 140 1.83 -12.81 -22.65
N LEU A 141 1.25 -11.64 -22.33
CA LEU A 141 1.70 -10.81 -21.22
C LEU A 141 1.57 -11.51 -19.88
N LYS A 142 0.41 -12.15 -19.65
CA LYS A 142 0.16 -12.93 -18.42
C LYS A 142 1.19 -14.04 -18.25
N ALA A 143 1.43 -14.85 -19.28
CA ALA A 143 2.40 -15.94 -19.23
C ALA A 143 3.83 -15.42 -18.94
N ALA A 144 4.23 -14.30 -19.53
CA ALA A 144 5.52 -13.69 -19.29
C ALA A 144 5.66 -13.20 -17.83
N LEU A 145 4.62 -12.58 -17.26
CA LEU A 145 4.61 -12.16 -15.85
C LEU A 145 4.56 -13.33 -14.87
N GLU A 146 3.90 -14.42 -15.21
CA GLU A 146 3.83 -15.63 -14.39
C GLU A 146 5.06 -16.54 -14.54
N SER A 147 6.11 -16.09 -15.23
CA SER A 147 7.29 -16.91 -15.49
C SER A 147 8.17 -17.13 -14.25
N GLN A 148 8.90 -18.25 -14.23
CA GLN A 148 9.93 -18.52 -13.23
C GLN A 148 10.97 -17.39 -13.19
N LYS A 149 11.32 -16.82 -14.34
CA LYS A 149 12.27 -15.71 -14.45
C LYS A 149 11.83 -14.46 -13.69
N VAL A 150 10.52 -14.15 -13.74
CA VAL A 150 9.93 -13.05 -12.95
C VAL A 150 9.92 -13.39 -11.46
N ALA A 151 9.55 -14.61 -11.08
CA ALA A 151 9.54 -15.03 -9.68
C ALA A 151 10.96 -15.00 -9.07
N ASP A 152 11.96 -15.43 -9.80
CA ASP A 152 13.37 -15.39 -9.39
C ASP A 152 13.83 -13.93 -9.23
N PHE A 153 13.56 -13.07 -10.20
CA PHE A 153 13.88 -11.64 -10.12
C PHE A 153 13.28 -10.98 -8.88
N ILE A 154 11.98 -11.23 -8.61
CA ILE A 154 11.31 -10.69 -7.42
C ILE A 154 12.05 -11.14 -6.15
N THR A 155 12.37 -12.42 -6.05
CA THR A 155 13.05 -13.02 -4.87
C THR A 155 14.44 -12.41 -4.68
N GLU A 156 15.24 -12.35 -5.75
CA GLU A 156 16.62 -11.88 -5.69
C GLU A 156 16.72 -10.38 -5.44
N LYS A 157 15.89 -9.59 -6.12
CA LYS A 157 15.97 -8.13 -6.04
C LYS A 157 15.39 -7.58 -4.74
N TYR A 158 14.23 -8.07 -4.33
CA TYR A 158 13.48 -7.46 -3.22
C TYR A 158 13.68 -8.15 -1.88
N ALA A 159 14.25 -9.37 -1.85
CA ALA A 159 14.66 -10.08 -0.63
C ALA A 159 13.57 -10.08 0.48
N GLY A 160 12.31 -10.29 0.09
CA GLY A 160 11.16 -10.35 0.99
C GLY A 160 10.34 -9.05 1.11
N ALA A 161 10.82 -7.91 0.60
CA ALA A 161 10.02 -6.68 0.52
C ALA A 161 8.87 -6.79 -0.49
N VAL A 162 9.08 -7.61 -1.53
CA VAL A 162 8.09 -8.01 -2.53
C VAL A 162 8.16 -9.53 -2.64
N ILE A 163 7.01 -10.19 -2.67
CA ILE A 163 6.91 -11.66 -2.62
C ILE A 163 6.04 -12.14 -3.76
N SER A 164 6.57 -13.00 -4.65
CA SER A 164 5.78 -13.62 -5.71
C SER A 164 4.69 -14.52 -5.12
N VAL A 165 3.47 -14.44 -5.69
CA VAL A 165 2.34 -15.32 -5.35
C VAL A 165 2.04 -16.35 -6.44
N VAL A 166 2.82 -16.37 -7.50
CA VAL A 166 2.69 -17.35 -8.58
C VAL A 166 3.15 -18.70 -8.10
N THR A 167 2.21 -19.64 -7.90
CA THR A 167 2.48 -20.95 -7.33
C THR A 167 2.95 -21.99 -8.36
N GLN A 168 2.65 -21.77 -9.63
CA GLN A 168 3.05 -22.63 -10.75
C GLN A 168 3.66 -21.77 -11.86
N PRO A 169 4.92 -21.33 -11.69
CA PRO A 169 5.55 -20.48 -12.68
C PRO A 169 5.69 -21.18 -14.03
N THR A 170 5.51 -20.42 -15.11
CA THR A 170 5.66 -20.86 -16.48
C THR A 170 7.10 -20.67 -16.99
N ASP A 171 7.38 -21.11 -18.21
CA ASP A 171 8.61 -20.77 -18.94
C ASP A 171 8.55 -19.36 -19.59
N GLY A 172 7.45 -18.64 -19.38
CA GLY A 172 7.18 -17.31 -19.95
C GLY A 172 6.27 -17.29 -21.17
N TYR A 173 5.77 -18.46 -21.57
CA TYR A 173 4.93 -18.60 -22.76
C TYR A 173 3.67 -19.42 -22.47
N ASP A 174 2.58 -19.07 -23.16
CA ASP A 174 1.32 -19.80 -23.15
C ASP A 174 1.20 -20.59 -24.46
N SER A 175 1.07 -21.91 -24.38
CA SER A 175 0.99 -22.78 -25.55
C SER A 175 -0.27 -22.59 -26.41
N SER A 176 -1.29 -21.91 -25.90
CA SER A 176 -2.50 -21.56 -26.64
C SER A 176 -2.34 -20.32 -27.51
N VAL A 177 -1.24 -19.54 -27.32
CA VAL A 177 -0.98 -18.31 -28.05
C VAL A 177 -0.17 -18.58 -29.31
N ASP A 178 -0.67 -18.10 -30.45
CA ASP A 178 0.08 -18.02 -31.69
C ASP A 178 1.02 -16.81 -31.66
N TYR A 179 2.25 -17.02 -31.19
CA TYR A 179 3.27 -15.97 -31.10
C TYR A 179 3.73 -15.45 -32.46
N ASP A 180 3.62 -16.25 -33.52
CA ASP A 180 3.97 -15.82 -34.90
C ASP A 180 2.99 -14.76 -35.40
N ALA A 181 1.72 -14.89 -35.05
CA ALA A 181 0.71 -13.88 -35.34
C ALA A 181 0.87 -12.58 -34.53
N LEU A 182 1.57 -12.61 -33.41
CA LEU A 182 1.84 -11.44 -32.59
C LEU A 182 3.17 -10.72 -32.93
N GLN A 183 3.99 -11.26 -33.82
CA GLN A 183 5.26 -10.63 -34.21
C GLN A 183 5.06 -9.21 -34.72
N GLY A 184 5.92 -8.28 -34.26
CA GLY A 184 5.87 -6.88 -34.64
C GLY A 184 4.76 -6.07 -33.96
N THR A 185 3.95 -6.69 -33.10
CA THR A 185 2.93 -5.96 -32.33
C THR A 185 3.53 -5.29 -31.09
N THR A 186 2.78 -4.32 -30.53
CA THR A 186 3.13 -3.64 -29.29
C THR A 186 2.08 -3.91 -28.23
N ILE A 187 2.50 -4.33 -27.04
CA ILE A 187 1.69 -4.45 -25.84
C ILE A 187 2.06 -3.30 -24.90
N SER A 188 1.13 -2.40 -24.59
CA SER A 188 1.35 -1.27 -23.71
C SER A 188 0.79 -1.55 -22.32
N VAL A 189 1.58 -1.24 -21.27
CA VAL A 189 1.19 -1.51 -19.88
C VAL A 189 1.43 -0.28 -19.02
N ALA A 190 0.39 0.17 -18.30
CA ALA A 190 0.49 1.21 -17.30
C ALA A 190 0.95 0.60 -15.96
N ALA A 191 1.94 1.18 -15.30
CA ALA A 191 2.53 0.63 -14.08
C ALA A 191 3.05 1.72 -13.14
N SER A 192 3.15 1.42 -11.84
CA SER A 192 3.97 2.22 -10.93
C SER A 192 5.47 1.98 -11.20
N PRO A 193 6.35 2.97 -10.97
CA PRO A 193 7.78 2.84 -11.29
C PRO A 193 8.45 1.63 -10.63
N ALA A 194 8.24 1.44 -9.33
CA ALA A 194 8.77 0.31 -8.56
C ALA A 194 7.68 -0.29 -7.66
N PRO A 195 7.63 -1.61 -7.48
CA PRO A 195 8.43 -2.64 -8.16
C PRO A 195 7.88 -3.01 -9.54
N HIS A 196 6.71 -2.50 -9.94
CA HIS A 196 5.90 -2.97 -11.05
C HIS A 196 6.57 -2.81 -12.41
N ALA A 197 7.06 -1.61 -12.77
CA ALA A 197 7.76 -1.40 -14.04
C ALA A 197 9.08 -2.20 -14.10
N GLU A 198 9.75 -2.39 -12.98
CA GLU A 198 10.97 -3.20 -12.89
C GLU A 198 10.69 -4.69 -13.13
N ILE A 199 9.57 -5.21 -12.60
CA ILE A 199 9.09 -6.58 -12.84
C ILE A 199 8.66 -6.73 -14.31
N LEU A 200 7.93 -5.75 -14.85
CA LEU A 200 7.55 -5.73 -16.26
C LEU A 200 8.75 -5.72 -17.21
N ALA A 201 9.87 -5.14 -16.82
CA ALA A 201 11.09 -5.16 -17.64
C ALA A 201 11.58 -6.60 -17.91
N ILE A 202 11.43 -7.53 -16.93
CA ILE A 202 11.76 -8.94 -17.13
C ILE A 202 10.77 -9.60 -18.10
N ALA A 203 9.46 -9.33 -17.95
CA ALA A 203 8.44 -9.82 -18.88
C ALA A 203 8.64 -9.27 -20.29
N LYS A 204 9.05 -8.01 -20.43
CA LYS A 204 9.43 -7.38 -21.70
C LYS A 204 10.54 -8.14 -22.42
N ASP A 205 11.60 -8.53 -21.70
CA ASP A 205 12.71 -9.31 -22.27
C ASP A 205 12.26 -10.70 -22.76
N ILE A 206 11.28 -11.31 -22.09
CA ILE A 206 10.67 -12.58 -22.52
C ILE A 206 9.90 -12.38 -23.82
N LEU A 207 9.01 -11.39 -23.90
CA LEU A 207 8.21 -11.10 -25.07
C LEU A 207 9.06 -10.65 -26.28
N ALA A 208 10.15 -9.94 -26.03
CA ALA A 208 11.08 -9.54 -27.09
C ALA A 208 11.71 -10.74 -27.84
N GLN A 209 11.88 -11.90 -27.18
CA GLN A 209 12.34 -13.12 -27.84
C GLN A 209 11.37 -13.66 -28.89
N LYS A 210 10.11 -13.22 -28.83
CA LYS A 210 9.05 -13.52 -29.82
C LYS A 210 8.79 -12.34 -30.75
N ASN A 211 9.71 -11.36 -30.82
CA ASN A 211 9.57 -10.12 -31.60
C ASN A 211 8.28 -9.33 -31.26
N ILE A 212 7.85 -9.37 -29.99
CA ILE A 212 6.76 -8.56 -29.45
C ILE A 212 7.36 -7.42 -28.64
N THR A 213 6.96 -6.18 -28.97
CA THR A 213 7.40 -4.99 -28.24
C THR A 213 6.52 -4.77 -27.01
N MET A 214 7.10 -4.53 -25.83
CA MET A 214 6.36 -4.03 -24.69
C MET A 214 6.71 -2.56 -24.42
N GLU A 215 5.69 -1.71 -24.34
CA GLU A 215 5.78 -0.33 -23.89
C GLU A 215 5.29 -0.22 -22.45
N ILE A 216 6.17 0.19 -21.53
CA ILE A 216 5.82 0.41 -20.12
C ILE A 216 5.59 1.91 -19.94
N LYS A 217 4.38 2.31 -19.54
CA LYS A 217 4.02 3.68 -19.22
C LYS A 217 3.93 3.83 -17.71
N GLU A 218 4.86 4.59 -17.13
CA GLU A 218 4.93 4.77 -15.69
C GLU A 218 4.02 5.91 -15.21
N PHE A 219 3.28 5.63 -14.13
CA PHE A 219 2.41 6.57 -13.43
C PHE A 219 2.77 6.59 -11.94
N THR A 220 2.76 7.78 -11.35
CA THR A 220 3.08 7.98 -9.93
C THR A 220 1.85 8.09 -9.03
N ASP A 221 0.65 8.02 -9.61
CA ASP A 221 -0.64 8.02 -8.92
C ASP A 221 -1.38 6.70 -9.17
N TYR A 222 -2.47 6.47 -8.41
CA TYR A 222 -3.27 5.25 -8.51
C TYR A 222 -4.54 5.39 -9.37
N VAL A 223 -4.85 6.59 -9.88
CA VAL A 223 -6.07 6.89 -10.63
C VAL A 223 -5.88 6.66 -12.14
N GLN A 224 -4.81 7.25 -12.69
CA GLN A 224 -4.58 7.26 -14.14
C GLN A 224 -4.39 5.86 -14.74
N PRO A 225 -3.70 4.89 -14.11
CA PRO A 225 -3.53 3.57 -14.70
C PRO A 225 -4.84 2.85 -15.03
N ASN A 226 -5.91 3.02 -14.23
CA ASN A 226 -7.21 2.46 -14.54
C ASN A 226 -7.92 3.22 -15.66
N ASN A 227 -7.83 4.56 -15.68
CA ASN A 227 -8.44 5.38 -16.71
C ASN A 227 -7.90 5.08 -18.11
N VAL A 228 -6.57 4.89 -18.26
CA VAL A 228 -5.96 4.60 -19.57
C VAL A 228 -6.23 3.17 -20.04
N VAL A 229 -6.50 2.22 -19.14
CA VAL A 229 -6.99 0.88 -19.50
C VAL A 229 -8.45 0.93 -19.92
N GLU A 230 -9.31 1.59 -19.15
CA GLU A 230 -10.73 1.71 -19.47
C GLU A 230 -10.95 2.38 -20.84
N SER A 231 -10.20 3.45 -21.13
CA SER A 231 -10.25 4.13 -22.43
C SER A 231 -9.69 3.31 -23.59
N GLY A 232 -8.92 2.26 -23.31
CA GLY A 232 -8.22 1.45 -24.30
C GLY A 232 -6.93 2.11 -24.84
N GLU A 233 -6.41 3.14 -24.19
CA GLU A 233 -5.12 3.77 -24.52
C GLU A 233 -3.94 2.83 -24.27
N VAL A 234 -4.05 1.95 -23.27
CA VAL A 234 -3.10 0.87 -23.01
C VAL A 234 -3.80 -0.48 -22.95
N THR A 235 -3.03 -1.55 -23.17
CA THR A 235 -3.54 -2.93 -23.16
C THR A 235 -3.91 -3.38 -21.75
N ALA A 236 -3.09 -3.05 -20.75
CA ALA A 236 -3.23 -3.52 -19.38
C ALA A 236 -2.67 -2.50 -18.38
N ASN A 237 -2.97 -2.70 -17.09
CA ASN A 237 -2.20 -2.09 -16.03
C ASN A 237 -1.67 -3.16 -15.03
N TYR A 238 -0.63 -2.77 -14.30
CA TYR A 238 -0.03 -3.57 -13.25
C TYR A 238 0.50 -2.64 -12.17
N PHE A 239 -0.30 -2.41 -11.10
CA PHE A 239 0.04 -1.44 -10.05
C PHE A 239 -0.81 -1.58 -8.78
N GLN A 240 -1.90 -2.37 -8.81
CA GLN A 240 -2.98 -2.37 -7.83
C GLN A 240 -3.33 -3.78 -7.34
N HIS A 241 -4.00 -3.85 -6.21
CA HIS A 241 -4.62 -5.07 -5.69
C HIS A 241 -6.14 -5.10 -5.99
N LEU A 242 -6.73 -6.30 -5.92
CA LEU A 242 -8.14 -6.51 -6.28
C LEU A 242 -9.12 -5.62 -5.49
N PRO A 243 -9.02 -5.47 -4.14
CA PRO A 243 -9.93 -4.58 -3.41
C PRO A 243 -9.92 -3.13 -3.90
N TYR A 244 -8.74 -2.60 -4.28
CA TYR A 244 -8.65 -1.25 -4.86
C TYR A 244 -9.35 -1.18 -6.23
N LEU A 245 -9.15 -2.18 -7.09
CA LEU A 245 -9.78 -2.23 -8.41
C LEU A 245 -11.31 -2.25 -8.30
N GLU A 246 -11.85 -3.04 -7.39
CA GLU A 246 -13.30 -3.17 -7.18
C GLU A 246 -13.90 -1.85 -6.69
N ASP A 247 -13.29 -1.20 -5.69
CA ASP A 247 -13.70 0.13 -5.18
C ASP A 247 -13.59 1.20 -6.28
N PHE A 248 -12.49 1.16 -7.06
CA PHE A 248 -12.30 2.10 -8.18
C PHE A 248 -13.39 1.96 -9.24
N ASN A 249 -13.71 0.73 -9.65
CA ASN A 249 -14.76 0.45 -10.63
C ASN A 249 -16.13 0.93 -10.14
N GLU A 250 -16.47 0.65 -8.88
CA GLU A 250 -17.73 1.08 -8.29
C GLU A 250 -17.87 2.60 -8.28
N LYS A 251 -16.83 3.30 -7.87
CA LYS A 251 -16.85 4.76 -7.73
C LYS A 251 -16.81 5.51 -9.05
N ASN A 252 -16.11 4.95 -10.06
CA ASN A 252 -15.85 5.63 -11.32
C ASN A 252 -16.67 5.08 -12.49
N GLY A 253 -17.42 3.98 -12.29
CA GLY A 253 -18.20 3.33 -13.34
C GLY A 253 -17.33 2.73 -14.43
N THR A 254 -16.12 2.24 -14.05
CA THR A 254 -15.19 1.58 -14.97
C THR A 254 -15.39 0.06 -14.97
N HIS A 255 -14.83 -0.62 -15.98
CA HIS A 255 -15.04 -2.05 -16.23
C HIS A 255 -13.70 -2.78 -16.41
N VAL A 256 -12.71 -2.37 -15.63
CA VAL A 256 -11.39 -3.03 -15.60
C VAL A 256 -11.50 -4.31 -14.78
N VAL A 257 -10.88 -5.40 -15.25
CA VAL A 257 -10.96 -6.73 -14.62
C VAL A 257 -9.58 -7.32 -14.39
N SER A 258 -9.43 -8.07 -13.31
CA SER A 258 -8.19 -8.79 -12.97
C SER A 258 -8.06 -10.04 -13.85
N VAL A 259 -6.84 -10.32 -14.33
CA VAL A 259 -6.52 -11.56 -15.07
C VAL A 259 -5.51 -12.45 -14.38
N SER A 260 -4.69 -11.91 -13.47
CA SER A 260 -3.73 -12.68 -12.69
C SER A 260 -3.23 -11.91 -11.48
N ALA A 261 -2.93 -12.64 -10.39
CA ALA A 261 -2.20 -12.13 -9.23
C ALA A 261 -0.72 -12.50 -9.34
N ILE A 262 0.18 -11.55 -9.18
CA ILE A 262 1.61 -11.74 -9.47
C ILE A 262 2.46 -11.69 -8.19
N HIS A 263 2.26 -10.69 -7.31
CA HIS A 263 3.05 -10.53 -6.09
C HIS A 263 2.26 -9.82 -4.99
N VAL A 264 2.76 -9.90 -3.77
CA VAL A 264 2.31 -9.07 -2.64
C VAL A 264 3.40 -8.11 -2.21
N GLU A 265 2.96 -6.97 -1.70
CA GLU A 265 3.79 -5.92 -1.12
C GLU A 265 3.25 -5.59 0.28
N PRO A 266 3.81 -6.15 1.37
CA PRO A 266 3.36 -5.85 2.72
C PRO A 266 3.47 -4.36 3.03
N MET A 267 2.33 -3.73 3.39
CA MET A 267 2.31 -2.34 3.84
C MET A 267 3.03 -2.22 5.19
N GLY A 268 3.73 -1.13 5.44
CA GLY A 268 4.55 -0.96 6.66
C GLY A 268 4.32 0.35 7.39
N LEU A 269 4.57 0.35 8.71
CA LEU A 269 4.72 1.55 9.52
C LEU A 269 6.18 1.99 9.49
N TYR A 270 6.41 3.25 9.13
CA TYR A 270 7.74 3.86 9.08
C TYR A 270 7.86 4.96 10.12
N GLY A 271 9.06 5.07 10.70
CA GLY A 271 9.39 6.14 11.62
C GLY A 271 9.63 7.45 10.88
N GLY A 272 9.11 8.53 11.45
CA GLY A 272 9.37 9.89 11.03
C GLY A 272 10.21 10.63 12.09
N LYS A 273 9.57 11.49 12.89
CA LYS A 273 10.19 12.10 14.06
C LYS A 273 10.57 11.07 15.12
N GLN A 274 9.84 9.95 15.19
CA GLN A 274 10.09 8.82 16.06
C GLN A 274 10.72 7.69 15.27
N THR A 275 11.84 7.16 15.76
CA THR A 275 12.57 6.06 15.08
C THR A 275 12.36 4.72 15.77
N THR A 276 11.61 4.67 16.87
CA THR A 276 11.24 3.47 17.62
C THR A 276 9.76 3.50 17.97
N LEU A 277 9.22 2.38 18.46
CA LEU A 277 7.83 2.27 18.90
C LEU A 277 7.61 2.71 20.37
N ASP A 278 8.61 3.28 21.03
CA ASP A 278 8.58 3.53 22.47
C ASP A 278 7.39 4.38 22.91
N ILE A 279 7.00 5.39 22.13
CA ILE A 279 5.85 6.25 22.49
C ILE A 279 4.49 5.58 22.21
N LEU A 280 4.43 4.57 21.32
CA LEU A 280 3.25 3.76 21.06
C LEU A 280 3.12 2.60 22.06
N ASN A 281 4.18 2.25 22.80
CA ASN A 281 4.20 1.15 23.77
C ASN A 281 4.09 1.63 25.23
N GLN A 282 3.76 2.93 25.48
CA GLN A 282 3.64 3.52 26.83
C GLN A 282 2.24 3.38 27.42
#